data_30189d60a692c4641019950fa67009ce
#
_entry.id   30189d60a692c4641019950fa67009ce
#
_cell.length_a   1.000
_cell.length_b   1.000
_cell.length_c   1.000
_cell.angle_alpha   90.00
_cell.angle_beta   90.00
_cell.angle_gamma   90.00
#
_symmetry.space_group_name_H-M   'P 1'
#
loop_
_entity.id
_entity.type
_entity.pdbx_description
1 polymer ?
#
loop_
_entity_poly.entity_id
_entity_poly.type
_entity_poly.pdbx_seq_one_letter_code
_entity_poly.pdbx_strand_id
1 'polypeptide(L)'
;MVESERSRRTAREDIADSRYNGAGGTIDILEVSKLGCVRGDRRLFSGLDLSVSPGTYIQLTGPNGSGKTSLLRILCGLLAPAEGEIKWNGANIRSLGEEYVADVTYLGHRHGVKEELSALENLRITNALNGVEISKERALAVLKEMGLAGRESLPARLLSEGQRRRVGLARLLVCNTKLWLLDEVLTSLDKGAVALVRSLIENHLTGGGIAIVATHQEFELSTGHTKRLELTT
;
A
#
# COMPACT_ATOMS: atom_id res chain seq x y z
N MET A 1 3.51 -31.58 2.06
CA MET A 1 3.63 -30.14 1.68
C MET A 1 2.26 -29.48 1.51
N VAL A 2 1.25 -30.15 0.97
CA VAL A 2 -0.12 -29.62 0.75
C VAL A 2 -0.93 -29.48 2.06
N GLU A 3 -0.71 -30.34 3.06
CA GLU A 3 -1.41 -30.26 4.37
C GLU A 3 -0.95 -29.08 5.25
N SER A 4 0.31 -28.64 5.11
CA SER A 4 0.81 -27.50 5.88
C SER A 4 0.23 -26.15 5.40
N GLU A 5 -0.12 -26.03 4.11
CA GLU A 5 -0.73 -24.84 3.55
C GLU A 5 -2.22 -24.72 3.87
N ARG A 6 -2.94 -25.84 3.91
CA ARG A 6 -4.34 -25.87 4.35
C ARG A 6 -4.49 -25.50 5.83
N SER A 7 -3.59 -26.01 6.69
CA SER A 7 -3.58 -25.67 8.12
C SER A 7 -3.26 -24.19 8.39
N ARG A 8 -2.40 -23.59 7.54
CA ARG A 8 -2.07 -22.15 7.64
C ARG A 8 -3.19 -21.25 7.14
N ARG A 9 -3.98 -21.70 6.17
CA ARG A 9 -5.11 -20.95 5.63
C ARG A 9 -6.31 -20.91 6.61
N THR A 10 -6.63 -22.03 7.25
CA THR A 10 -7.64 -22.11 8.31
C THR A 10 -7.24 -21.30 9.55
N ALA A 11 -5.96 -21.34 9.97
CA ALA A 11 -5.49 -20.52 11.07
C ALA A 11 -5.56 -19.00 10.80
N ARG A 12 -5.44 -18.58 9.53
CA ARG A 12 -5.62 -17.17 9.15
C ARG A 12 -7.08 -16.73 9.18
N GLU A 13 -8.01 -17.58 8.78
CA GLU A 13 -9.46 -17.32 8.83
C GLU A 13 -9.97 -17.30 10.29
N ASP A 14 -9.50 -18.20 11.15
CA ASP A 14 -9.87 -18.25 12.57
C ASP A 14 -9.32 -17.07 13.40
N ILE A 15 -8.16 -16.53 13.04
CA ILE A 15 -7.58 -15.34 13.70
C ILE A 15 -8.32 -14.05 13.28
N ALA A 16 -8.85 -13.98 12.06
CA ALA A 16 -9.66 -12.85 11.60
C ALA A 16 -11.02 -12.80 12.29
N ASP A 17 -11.64 -13.97 12.56
CA ASP A 17 -13.01 -14.05 13.09
C ASP A 17 -13.07 -13.94 14.62
N SER A 18 -12.01 -14.33 15.36
CA SER A 18 -11.99 -14.27 16.83
C SER A 18 -11.81 -12.87 17.42
N ARG A 19 -11.49 -11.84 16.62
CA ARG A 19 -11.22 -10.47 17.08
C ARG A 19 -12.41 -9.50 16.92
N TYR A 20 -13.54 -9.99 16.44
CA TYR A 20 -14.78 -9.23 16.28
C TYR A 20 -15.81 -9.46 17.39
N ASN A 21 -15.40 -9.93 18.57
CA ASN A 21 -16.30 -10.19 19.69
C ASN A 21 -16.26 -9.07 20.75
N GLY A 22 -17.23 -8.17 20.65
CA GLY A 22 -18.01 -7.70 21.78
C GLY A 22 -17.32 -6.91 22.88
N ALA A 23 -16.93 -5.72 22.58
CA ALA A 23 -17.00 -4.54 23.47
C ALA A 23 -16.55 -3.33 22.64
N GLY A 24 -17.40 -2.38 22.41
CA GLY A 24 -17.36 -1.15 21.62
C GLY A 24 -16.06 -0.36 21.37
N GLY A 25 -14.91 -1.00 21.18
CA GLY A 25 -13.65 -0.37 20.82
C GLY A 25 -13.09 -0.99 19.54
N THR A 26 -12.85 -0.18 18.51
CA THR A 26 -12.14 -0.58 17.29
C THR A 26 -10.70 -0.92 17.68
N ILE A 27 -10.25 -2.15 17.42
CA ILE A 27 -8.86 -2.55 17.70
C ILE A 27 -7.97 -1.95 16.63
N ASP A 28 -7.00 -1.14 17.03
CA ASP A 28 -5.98 -0.62 16.11
C ASP A 28 -5.07 -1.77 15.69
N ILE A 29 -4.86 -1.91 14.39
CA ILE A 29 -4.03 -2.97 13.81
C ILE A 29 -2.64 -2.50 13.39
N LEU A 30 -2.46 -1.21 13.17
CA LEU A 30 -1.16 -0.59 12.96
C LEU A 30 -0.90 0.40 14.10
N GLU A 31 0.10 0.12 14.90
CA GLU A 31 0.53 0.96 16.01
C GLU A 31 1.98 1.41 15.80
N VAL A 32 2.21 2.69 15.93
CA VAL A 32 3.52 3.32 15.81
C VAL A 32 3.79 4.07 17.09
N SER A 33 4.91 3.81 17.74
CA SER A 33 5.26 4.39 19.03
C SER A 33 6.63 5.08 18.99
N LYS A 34 6.66 6.38 19.30
CA LYS A 34 7.85 7.22 19.40
C LYS A 34 8.80 7.09 18.22
N LEU A 35 8.23 6.96 17.00
CA LEU A 35 9.03 6.71 15.81
C LEU A 35 9.86 7.92 15.43
N GLY A 36 11.14 7.69 15.12
CA GLY A 36 12.05 8.70 14.64
C GLY A 36 12.81 8.26 13.39
N CYS A 37 13.17 9.25 12.57
CA CYS A 37 13.92 9.04 11.35
C CYS A 37 15.08 10.05 11.22
N VAL A 38 16.28 9.50 10.96
CA VAL A 38 17.49 10.27 10.67
C VAL A 38 18.02 9.84 9.30
N ARG A 39 18.44 10.80 8.48
CA ARG A 39 19.02 10.55 7.14
C ARG A 39 20.30 11.39 7.00
N GLY A 40 21.45 10.71 6.94
CA GLY A 40 22.74 11.39 7.13
C GLY A 40 22.75 12.05 8.50
N ASP A 41 23.15 13.31 8.55
CA ASP A 41 23.19 14.10 9.81
C ASP A 41 21.86 14.84 10.11
N ARG A 42 20.84 14.66 9.27
CA ARG A 42 19.57 15.37 9.43
C ARG A 42 18.51 14.48 10.09
N ARG A 43 17.96 14.93 11.21
CA ARG A 43 16.73 14.37 11.79
C ARG A 43 15.53 14.89 11.00
N LEU A 44 14.76 13.97 10.43
CA LEU A 44 13.56 14.31 9.63
C LEU A 44 12.32 14.45 10.52
N PHE A 45 12.15 13.54 11.47
CA PHE A 45 11.11 13.59 12.49
C PHE A 45 11.51 12.74 13.69
N SER A 46 10.85 12.96 14.84
CA SER A 46 11.03 12.16 16.07
C SER A 46 9.74 12.15 16.87
N GLY A 47 9.59 11.14 17.73
CA GLY A 47 8.47 11.03 18.66
C GLY A 47 7.11 10.87 17.98
N LEU A 48 7.06 10.31 16.76
CA LEU A 48 5.81 10.11 16.06
C LEU A 48 5.05 8.93 16.66
N ASP A 49 3.84 9.22 17.14
CA ASP A 49 2.87 8.23 17.60
C ASP A 49 1.68 8.20 16.64
N LEU A 50 1.22 6.98 16.29
CA LEU A 50 0.12 6.77 15.37
C LEU A 50 -0.57 5.44 15.68
N SER A 51 -1.90 5.47 15.78
CA SER A 51 -2.75 4.27 15.90
C SER A 51 -3.79 4.29 14.80
N VAL A 52 -3.91 3.14 14.09
CA VAL A 52 -4.74 3.01 12.90
C VAL A 52 -5.61 1.78 12.96
N SER A 53 -6.90 2.00 12.86
CA SER A 53 -7.94 0.96 12.80
C SER A 53 -8.23 0.54 11.36
N PRO A 54 -8.84 -0.63 11.14
CA PRO A 54 -9.37 -1.02 9.82
C PRO A 54 -10.29 0.04 9.22
N GLY A 55 -10.32 0.13 7.90
CA GLY A 55 -11.15 1.10 7.17
C GLY A 55 -10.65 2.54 7.26
N THR A 56 -9.40 2.77 7.68
CA THR A 56 -8.84 4.11 7.85
C THR A 56 -7.99 4.54 6.66
N TYR A 57 -8.27 5.73 6.17
CA TYR A 57 -7.44 6.48 5.24
C TYR A 57 -6.61 7.52 5.99
N ILE A 58 -5.30 7.56 5.75
CA ILE A 58 -4.41 8.60 6.26
C ILE A 58 -3.84 9.39 5.10
N GLN A 59 -4.16 10.68 5.08
CA GLN A 59 -3.48 11.63 4.21
C GLN A 59 -2.19 12.10 4.89
N LEU A 60 -1.05 11.68 4.35
CA LEU A 60 0.27 12.09 4.82
C LEU A 60 0.70 13.35 4.09
N THR A 61 0.82 14.45 4.81
CA THR A 61 1.17 15.78 4.28
C THR A 61 2.47 16.30 4.91
N GLY A 62 2.97 17.40 4.38
CA GLY A 62 4.19 18.07 4.87
C GLY A 62 5.05 18.57 3.71
N PRO A 63 5.98 19.49 3.95
CA PRO A 63 6.86 20.06 2.92
C PRO A 63 7.74 19.00 2.26
N ASN A 64 8.33 19.33 1.12
CA ASN A 64 9.32 18.46 0.50
C ASN A 64 10.53 18.30 1.42
N GLY A 65 10.99 17.06 1.57
CA GLY A 65 12.09 16.73 2.49
C GLY A 65 11.70 16.57 3.96
N SER A 66 10.40 16.67 4.34
CA SER A 66 9.94 16.40 5.71
C SER A 66 10.00 14.93 6.13
N GLY A 67 10.23 14.01 5.20
CA GLY A 67 10.37 12.59 5.52
C GLY A 67 9.17 11.72 5.15
N LYS A 68 8.18 12.19 4.37
CA LYS A 68 7.01 11.41 3.95
C LYS A 68 7.38 10.06 3.34
N THR A 69 8.22 10.07 2.31
CA THR A 69 8.76 8.85 1.68
C THR A 69 9.53 7.97 2.68
N SER A 70 10.31 8.60 3.59
CA SER A 70 11.05 7.86 4.62
C SER A 70 10.10 7.17 5.60
N LEU A 71 9.04 7.85 6.04
CA LEU A 71 8.02 7.26 6.90
C LEU A 71 7.34 6.06 6.20
N LEU A 72 6.89 6.22 4.95
CA LEU A 72 6.28 5.11 4.21
C LEU A 72 7.24 3.92 4.05
N ARG A 73 8.54 4.18 3.81
CA ARG A 73 9.55 3.11 3.73
C ARG A 73 9.84 2.46 5.07
N ILE A 74 9.76 3.19 6.17
CA ILE A 74 9.86 2.62 7.52
C ILE A 74 8.64 1.75 7.81
N LEU A 75 7.44 2.24 7.51
CA LEU A 75 6.20 1.48 7.69
C LEU A 75 6.15 0.20 6.85
N CYS A 76 6.73 0.16 5.66
CA CYS A 76 6.79 -1.07 4.87
C CYS A 76 8.00 -1.97 5.17
N GLY A 77 8.83 -1.62 6.17
CA GLY A 77 9.99 -2.41 6.56
C GLY A 77 11.24 -2.24 5.67
N LEU A 78 11.20 -1.38 4.64
CA LEU A 78 12.34 -1.11 3.74
C LEU A 78 13.41 -0.22 4.36
N LEU A 79 13.10 0.50 5.43
CA LEU A 79 14.01 1.36 6.15
C LEU A 79 13.85 1.13 7.65
N ALA A 80 14.96 0.94 8.36
CA ALA A 80 14.94 0.88 9.81
C ALA A 80 14.70 2.28 10.41
N PRO A 81 13.80 2.42 11.40
CA PRO A 81 13.68 3.67 12.15
C PRO A 81 14.94 3.91 12.99
N ALA A 82 15.23 5.17 13.29
CA ALA A 82 16.32 5.55 14.20
C ALA A 82 15.92 5.29 15.66
N GLU A 83 14.64 5.42 15.99
CA GLU A 83 14.07 5.19 17.31
C GLU A 83 12.58 4.81 17.18
N GLY A 84 12.04 4.20 18.24
CA GLY A 84 10.65 3.76 18.27
C GLY A 84 10.40 2.38 17.67
N GLU A 85 9.14 1.99 17.66
CA GLU A 85 8.71 0.69 17.15
C GLU A 85 7.40 0.77 16.37
N ILE A 86 7.18 -0.25 15.55
CA ILE A 86 5.95 -0.41 14.79
C ILE A 86 5.41 -1.80 15.09
N LYS A 87 4.11 -1.87 15.40
CA LYS A 87 3.39 -3.12 15.61
C LYS A 87 2.29 -3.27 14.58
N TRP A 88 2.12 -4.50 14.14
CA TRP A 88 1.05 -4.95 13.27
C TRP A 88 0.28 -6.07 13.98
N ASN A 89 -1.00 -5.87 14.22
CA ASN A 89 -1.82 -6.78 15.04
C ASN A 89 -1.19 -7.09 16.42
N GLY A 90 -0.58 -6.08 17.07
CA GLY A 90 0.04 -6.21 18.39
C GLY A 90 1.46 -6.81 18.37
N ALA A 91 1.96 -7.33 17.25
CA ALA A 91 3.30 -7.88 17.13
C ALA A 91 4.26 -6.92 16.40
N ASN A 92 5.52 -6.84 16.82
CA ASN A 92 6.51 -5.99 16.18
C ASN A 92 6.76 -6.46 14.73
N ILE A 93 6.72 -5.53 13.76
CA ILE A 93 6.85 -5.85 12.33
C ILE A 93 8.18 -6.53 11.97
N ARG A 94 9.25 -6.29 12.75
CA ARG A 94 10.54 -6.93 12.55
C ARG A 94 10.51 -8.42 12.91
N SER A 95 9.74 -8.80 13.94
CA SER A 95 9.56 -10.19 14.31
C SER A 95 8.60 -10.95 13.39
N LEU A 96 7.66 -10.25 12.77
CA LEU A 96 6.75 -10.84 11.77
C LEU A 96 7.46 -11.11 10.43
N GLY A 97 8.45 -10.29 10.05
CA GLY A 97 9.21 -10.50 8.81
C GLY A 97 8.32 -10.62 7.56
N GLU A 98 8.39 -11.77 6.89
CA GLU A 98 7.64 -12.04 5.65
C GLU A 98 6.12 -12.01 5.84
N GLU A 99 5.61 -12.37 7.02
CA GLU A 99 4.17 -12.33 7.32
C GLU A 99 3.63 -10.89 7.25
N TYR A 100 4.39 -9.93 7.78
CA TYR A 100 4.04 -8.52 7.66
C TYR A 100 4.11 -8.04 6.21
N VAL A 101 5.21 -8.37 5.51
CA VAL A 101 5.40 -7.95 4.10
C VAL A 101 4.28 -8.46 3.21
N ALA A 102 3.74 -9.65 3.47
CA ALA A 102 2.61 -10.22 2.73
C ALA A 102 1.29 -9.42 2.91
N ASP A 103 1.16 -8.66 4.00
CA ASP A 103 0.01 -7.80 4.27
C ASP A 103 0.17 -6.37 3.72
N VAL A 104 1.34 -6.00 3.14
CA VAL A 104 1.67 -4.63 2.74
C VAL A 104 1.85 -4.51 1.22
N THR A 105 1.23 -3.50 0.63
CA THR A 105 1.57 -3.03 -0.73
C THR A 105 2.17 -1.63 -0.63
N TYR A 106 3.41 -1.49 -1.11
CA TYR A 106 4.07 -0.20 -1.25
C TYR A 106 4.17 0.20 -2.73
N LEU A 107 3.62 1.36 -3.07
CA LEU A 107 3.82 2.01 -4.36
C LEU A 107 4.58 3.32 -4.15
N GLY A 108 5.86 3.31 -4.53
CA GLY A 108 6.72 4.48 -4.44
C GLY A 108 6.54 5.45 -5.61
N HIS A 109 7.23 6.57 -5.54
CA HIS A 109 7.25 7.60 -6.59
C HIS A 109 7.65 7.03 -7.97
N ARG A 110 8.59 6.09 -8.01
CA ARG A 110 8.89 5.29 -9.22
C ARG A 110 7.92 4.12 -9.27
N HIS A 111 7.20 3.96 -10.37
CA HIS A 111 6.09 2.98 -10.50
C HIS A 111 6.51 1.51 -10.40
N GLY A 112 7.82 1.23 -10.34
CA GLY A 112 8.33 -0.14 -10.35
C GLY A 112 8.05 -0.90 -11.65
N VAL A 113 7.76 -0.17 -12.73
CA VAL A 113 7.49 -0.72 -14.07
C VAL A 113 8.81 -0.84 -14.81
N LYS A 114 9.09 -2.04 -15.34
CA LYS A 114 10.24 -2.32 -16.19
C LYS A 114 9.92 -1.91 -17.62
N GLU A 115 10.73 -1.02 -18.19
CA GLU A 115 10.46 -0.41 -19.50
C GLU A 115 10.55 -1.39 -20.67
N GLU A 116 11.35 -2.43 -20.53
CA GLU A 116 11.56 -3.46 -21.53
C GLU A 116 10.40 -4.48 -21.61
N LEU A 117 9.66 -4.63 -20.50
CA LEU A 117 8.55 -5.55 -20.39
C LEU A 117 7.25 -4.89 -20.83
N SER A 118 6.33 -5.68 -21.40
CA SER A 118 4.97 -5.25 -21.67
C SER A 118 4.19 -4.94 -20.37
N ALA A 119 3.06 -4.23 -20.49
CA ALA A 119 2.17 -3.98 -19.34
C ALA A 119 1.71 -5.29 -18.69
N LEU A 120 1.38 -6.30 -19.50
CA LEU A 120 0.96 -7.62 -19.04
C LEU A 120 2.08 -8.34 -18.29
N GLU A 121 3.30 -8.35 -18.83
CA GLU A 121 4.45 -8.98 -18.19
C GLU A 121 4.82 -8.27 -16.89
N ASN A 122 4.83 -6.95 -16.88
CA ASN A 122 5.06 -6.16 -15.67
C ASN A 122 4.10 -6.56 -14.54
N LEU A 123 2.79 -6.62 -14.83
CA LEU A 123 1.79 -6.97 -13.84
C LEU A 123 1.99 -8.41 -13.34
N ARG A 124 2.18 -9.38 -14.22
CA ARG A 124 2.34 -10.80 -13.86
C ARG A 124 3.62 -11.06 -13.08
N ILE A 125 4.76 -10.53 -13.53
CA ILE A 125 6.06 -10.74 -12.88
C ILE A 125 6.05 -10.10 -11.48
N THR A 126 5.52 -8.88 -11.36
CA THR A 126 5.48 -8.23 -10.05
C THR A 126 4.62 -9.00 -9.06
N ASN A 127 3.50 -9.57 -9.50
CA ASN A 127 2.66 -10.39 -8.62
C ASN A 127 3.32 -11.72 -8.27
N ALA A 128 3.98 -12.37 -9.23
CA ALA A 128 4.73 -13.60 -8.96
C ALA A 128 5.86 -13.40 -7.94
N LEU A 129 6.56 -12.26 -8.00
CA LEU A 129 7.58 -11.89 -7.02
C LEU A 129 7.00 -11.68 -5.61
N ASN A 130 5.73 -11.30 -5.49
CA ASN A 130 5.00 -11.21 -4.22
C ASN A 130 4.29 -12.51 -3.83
N GLY A 131 4.61 -13.63 -4.50
CA GLY A 131 4.00 -14.93 -4.22
C GLY A 131 2.56 -15.09 -4.72
N VAL A 132 2.08 -14.17 -5.58
CA VAL A 132 0.72 -14.20 -6.13
C VAL A 132 0.77 -14.53 -7.62
N GLU A 133 0.32 -15.72 -7.99
CA GLU A 133 0.12 -16.05 -9.39
C GLU A 133 -1.25 -15.57 -9.87
N ILE A 134 -1.25 -14.83 -10.98
CA ILE A 134 -2.47 -14.39 -11.65
C ILE A 134 -2.56 -14.98 -13.06
N SER A 135 -3.76 -15.42 -13.46
CA SER A 135 -3.98 -15.90 -14.82
C SER A 135 -3.81 -14.76 -15.83
N LYS A 136 -3.51 -15.11 -17.07
CA LYS A 136 -3.40 -14.14 -18.17
C LYS A 136 -4.72 -13.38 -18.36
N GLU A 137 -5.84 -14.08 -18.27
CA GLU A 137 -7.20 -13.53 -18.43
C GLU A 137 -7.49 -12.49 -17.34
N ARG A 138 -7.16 -12.80 -16.07
CA ARG A 138 -7.31 -11.86 -14.96
C ARG A 138 -6.42 -10.63 -15.14
N ALA A 139 -5.17 -10.81 -15.55
CA ALA A 139 -4.24 -9.71 -15.80
C ALA A 139 -4.74 -8.79 -16.93
N LEU A 140 -5.26 -9.36 -18.02
CA LEU A 140 -5.85 -8.58 -19.13
C LEU A 140 -7.09 -7.80 -18.67
N ALA A 141 -7.97 -8.43 -17.87
CA ALA A 141 -9.16 -7.77 -17.32
C ALA A 141 -8.76 -6.56 -16.46
N VAL A 142 -7.78 -6.72 -15.58
CA VAL A 142 -7.25 -5.64 -14.73
C VAL A 142 -6.64 -4.51 -15.57
N LEU A 143 -5.84 -4.81 -16.58
CA LEU A 143 -5.26 -3.79 -17.45
C LEU A 143 -6.34 -3.03 -18.22
N LYS A 144 -7.41 -3.72 -18.67
CA LYS A 144 -8.56 -3.09 -19.31
C LYS A 144 -9.29 -2.14 -18.34
N GLU A 145 -9.51 -2.55 -17.09
CA GLU A 145 -10.10 -1.72 -16.02
C GLU A 145 -9.26 -0.47 -15.77
N MET A 146 -7.92 -0.60 -15.82
CA MET A 146 -6.99 0.53 -15.73
C MET A 146 -6.92 1.40 -17.00
N GLY A 147 -7.76 1.15 -18.02
CA GLY A 147 -7.79 1.92 -19.26
C GLY A 147 -6.60 1.67 -20.18
N LEU A 148 -6.02 0.47 -20.12
CA LEU A 148 -4.88 0.04 -20.94
C LEU A 148 -5.28 -0.95 -22.03
N ALA A 149 -6.58 -1.03 -22.38
CA ALA A 149 -7.07 -1.90 -23.45
C ALA A 149 -6.36 -1.61 -24.78
N GLY A 150 -5.90 -2.67 -25.46
CA GLY A 150 -5.15 -2.59 -26.70
C GLY A 150 -3.66 -2.20 -26.53
N ARG A 151 -3.17 -2.08 -25.30
CA ARG A 151 -1.77 -1.74 -24.98
C ARG A 151 -1.09 -2.78 -24.09
N GLU A 152 -1.76 -3.88 -23.80
CA GLU A 152 -1.33 -4.89 -22.84
C GLU A 152 0.01 -5.54 -23.22
N SER A 153 0.21 -5.71 -24.54
CA SER A 153 1.43 -6.36 -25.09
C SER A 153 2.50 -5.35 -25.51
N LEU A 154 2.26 -4.05 -25.39
CA LEU A 154 3.26 -3.04 -25.73
C LEU A 154 4.34 -2.95 -24.64
N PRO A 155 5.63 -2.90 -24.99
CA PRO A 155 6.70 -2.57 -24.06
C PRO A 155 6.40 -1.26 -23.34
N ALA A 156 6.62 -1.22 -22.01
CA ALA A 156 6.23 -0.07 -21.20
C ALA A 156 6.96 1.23 -21.58
N ARG A 157 8.13 1.16 -22.22
CA ARG A 157 8.82 2.33 -22.79
C ARG A 157 8.00 3.06 -23.86
N LEU A 158 7.07 2.36 -24.53
CA LEU A 158 6.19 2.93 -25.56
C LEU A 158 4.90 3.54 -24.98
N LEU A 159 4.67 3.34 -23.69
CA LEU A 159 3.53 3.90 -22.97
C LEU A 159 3.83 5.33 -22.52
N SER A 160 2.80 6.19 -22.47
CA SER A 160 2.93 7.50 -21.84
C SER A 160 3.20 7.37 -20.33
N GLU A 161 3.70 8.42 -19.68
CA GLU A 161 3.96 8.44 -18.24
C GLU A 161 2.71 8.06 -17.43
N GLY A 162 1.54 8.63 -17.77
CA GLY A 162 0.28 8.27 -17.13
C GLY A 162 -0.12 6.81 -17.35
N GLN A 163 0.15 6.26 -18.55
CA GLN A 163 -0.11 4.83 -18.82
C GLN A 163 0.83 3.93 -18.03
N ARG A 164 2.12 4.25 -17.93
CA ARG A 164 3.07 3.52 -17.06
C ARG A 164 2.62 3.56 -15.61
N ARG A 165 2.14 4.70 -15.14
CA ARG A 165 1.59 4.85 -13.79
C ARG A 165 0.39 3.93 -13.57
N ARG A 166 -0.53 3.85 -14.54
CA ARG A 166 -1.69 2.94 -14.49
C ARG A 166 -1.25 1.45 -14.47
N VAL A 167 -0.17 1.07 -15.15
CA VAL A 167 0.41 -0.28 -15.02
C VAL A 167 0.89 -0.54 -13.59
N GLY A 168 1.57 0.43 -12.96
CA GLY A 168 1.99 0.32 -11.55
C GLY A 168 0.80 0.20 -10.59
N LEU A 169 -0.24 1.01 -10.80
CA LEU A 169 -1.48 1.01 -10.01
C LEU A 169 -2.31 -0.26 -10.18
N ALA A 170 -2.22 -0.93 -11.33
CA ALA A 170 -2.91 -2.20 -11.60
C ALA A 170 -2.61 -3.27 -10.54
N ARG A 171 -1.48 -3.17 -9.84
CA ARG A 171 -1.11 -4.05 -8.74
C ARG A 171 -2.10 -4.01 -7.59
N LEU A 172 -2.70 -2.84 -7.32
CA LEU A 172 -3.70 -2.67 -6.25
C LEU A 172 -4.96 -3.52 -6.47
N LEU A 173 -5.28 -3.86 -7.73
CA LEU A 173 -6.43 -4.68 -8.11
C LEU A 173 -6.21 -6.19 -7.97
N VAL A 174 -4.96 -6.60 -7.79
CA VAL A 174 -4.59 -8.03 -7.76
C VAL A 174 -3.92 -8.44 -6.45
N CYS A 175 -3.40 -7.49 -5.67
CA CYS A 175 -2.82 -7.77 -4.36
C CYS A 175 -3.94 -7.78 -3.30
N ASN A 176 -4.03 -8.87 -2.53
CA ASN A 176 -4.95 -8.97 -1.40
C ASN A 176 -4.21 -8.57 -0.09
N THR A 177 -3.67 -7.35 -0.06
CA THR A 177 -2.92 -6.82 1.08
C THR A 177 -3.82 -5.91 1.91
N LYS A 178 -3.59 -5.83 3.22
CA LYS A 178 -4.41 -5.05 4.15
C LYS A 178 -3.93 -3.62 4.32
N LEU A 179 -2.65 -3.35 4.10
CA LEU A 179 -2.04 -2.04 4.24
C LEU A 179 -1.50 -1.54 2.90
N TRP A 180 -2.04 -0.45 2.42
CA TRP A 180 -1.53 0.25 1.24
C TRP A 180 -0.75 1.49 1.66
N LEU A 181 0.51 1.57 1.22
CA LEU A 181 1.42 2.68 1.42
C LEU A 181 1.72 3.30 0.05
N LEU A 182 1.14 4.47 -0.22
CA LEU A 182 1.13 5.08 -1.54
C LEU A 182 1.88 6.42 -1.52
N ASP A 183 3.00 6.49 -2.26
CA ASP A 183 3.89 7.66 -2.27
C ASP A 183 3.71 8.47 -3.56
N GLU A 184 2.99 9.58 -3.47
CA GLU A 184 2.69 10.53 -4.55
C GLU A 184 2.07 9.88 -5.80
N VAL A 185 1.24 8.85 -5.61
CA VAL A 185 0.65 8.07 -6.71
C VAL A 185 -0.34 8.86 -7.57
N LEU A 186 -0.85 10.00 -7.09
CA LEU A 186 -1.81 10.86 -7.80
C LEU A 186 -1.15 11.86 -8.75
N THR A 187 0.17 12.07 -8.64
CA THR A 187 0.91 13.02 -9.49
C THR A 187 0.86 12.60 -10.95
N SER A 188 0.67 13.54 -11.88
CA SER A 188 0.61 13.31 -13.33
C SER A 188 -0.52 12.38 -13.80
N LEU A 189 -1.56 12.17 -12.99
CA LEU A 189 -2.77 11.49 -13.40
C LEU A 189 -3.80 12.48 -13.94
N ASP A 190 -4.54 12.06 -14.97
CA ASP A 190 -5.73 12.77 -15.41
C ASP A 190 -6.90 12.58 -14.42
N LYS A 191 -7.95 13.41 -14.55
CA LYS A 191 -9.12 13.36 -13.66
C LYS A 191 -9.78 11.98 -13.60
N GLY A 192 -9.83 11.26 -14.73
CA GLY A 192 -10.39 9.91 -14.78
C GLY A 192 -9.56 8.90 -14.00
N ALA A 193 -8.22 8.97 -14.11
CA ALA A 193 -7.32 8.10 -13.36
C ALA A 193 -7.35 8.42 -11.85
N VAL A 194 -7.46 9.70 -11.46
CA VAL A 194 -7.63 10.09 -10.05
C VAL A 194 -8.95 9.52 -9.49
N ALA A 195 -10.06 9.60 -10.25
CA ALA A 195 -11.33 9.03 -9.84
C ALA A 195 -11.26 7.50 -9.68
N LEU A 196 -10.53 6.82 -10.59
CA LEU A 196 -10.30 5.38 -10.48
C LEU A 196 -9.51 5.03 -9.19
N VAL A 197 -8.41 5.74 -8.92
CA VAL A 197 -7.62 5.52 -7.69
C VAL A 197 -8.47 5.76 -6.45
N ARG A 198 -9.34 6.79 -6.47
CA ARG A 198 -10.30 7.04 -5.40
C ARG A 198 -11.18 5.82 -5.15
N SER A 199 -11.85 5.31 -6.18
CA SER A 199 -12.70 4.13 -6.06
C SER A 199 -11.94 2.90 -5.55
N LEU A 200 -10.70 2.69 -5.99
CA LEU A 200 -9.85 1.60 -5.50
C LEU A 200 -9.59 1.72 -4.00
N ILE A 201 -9.24 2.92 -3.53
CA ILE A 201 -9.00 3.17 -2.10
C ILE A 201 -10.30 2.99 -1.32
N GLU A 202 -11.42 3.55 -1.77
CA GLU A 202 -12.73 3.41 -1.12
C GLU A 202 -13.15 1.94 -0.96
N ASN A 203 -13.00 1.15 -2.02
CA ASN A 203 -13.28 -0.30 -1.98
C ASN A 203 -12.35 -1.03 -1.00
N HIS A 204 -11.07 -0.67 -0.96
CA HIS A 204 -10.10 -1.23 -0.03
C HIS A 204 -10.47 -0.94 1.42
N LEU A 205 -10.83 0.31 1.73
CA LEU A 205 -11.26 0.73 3.07
C LEU A 205 -12.56 0.03 3.50
N THR A 206 -13.53 -0.08 2.58
CA THR A 206 -14.79 -0.80 2.83
C THR A 206 -14.56 -2.28 3.15
N GLY A 207 -13.53 -2.89 2.56
CA GLY A 207 -13.06 -4.25 2.88
C GLY A 207 -12.25 -4.34 4.18
N GLY A 208 -12.17 -3.27 4.99
CA GLY A 208 -11.40 -3.24 6.23
C GLY A 208 -9.89 -3.00 6.04
N GLY A 209 -9.45 -2.62 4.84
CA GLY A 209 -8.07 -2.24 4.57
C GLY A 209 -7.70 -0.89 5.17
N ILE A 210 -6.40 -0.60 5.19
CA ILE A 210 -5.82 0.69 5.58
C ILE A 210 -5.06 1.27 4.38
N ALA A 211 -5.23 2.58 4.12
CA ALA A 211 -4.44 3.28 3.12
C ALA A 211 -3.75 4.51 3.72
N ILE A 212 -2.42 4.59 3.58
CA ILE A 212 -1.62 5.77 3.93
C ILE A 212 -1.06 6.35 2.64
N VAL A 213 -1.49 7.56 2.30
CA VAL A 213 -1.19 8.19 1.02
C VAL A 213 -0.44 9.50 1.23
N ALA A 214 0.81 9.55 0.81
CA ALA A 214 1.55 10.80 0.72
C ALA A 214 1.09 11.56 -0.53
N THR A 215 0.50 12.72 -0.35
CA THR A 215 0.02 13.55 -1.45
C THR A 215 -0.06 15.02 -1.05
N HIS A 216 0.18 15.91 -2.01
CA HIS A 216 -0.06 17.35 -1.88
C HIS A 216 -1.44 17.76 -2.41
N GLN A 217 -2.15 16.85 -3.07
CA GLN A 217 -3.49 17.10 -3.60
C GLN A 217 -4.53 16.85 -2.53
N GLU A 218 -5.56 17.69 -2.49
CA GLU A 218 -6.76 17.39 -1.72
C GLU A 218 -7.44 16.17 -2.33
N PHE A 219 -7.64 15.18 -1.50
CA PHE A 219 -8.18 13.89 -1.90
C PHE A 219 -9.26 13.48 -0.89
N GLU A 220 -10.48 13.90 -1.18
CA GLU A 220 -11.64 13.56 -0.36
C GLU A 220 -12.18 12.18 -0.76
N LEU A 221 -12.44 11.37 0.24
CA LEU A 221 -13.09 10.07 0.11
C LEU A 221 -14.50 10.15 0.70
N SER A 222 -15.43 9.43 0.07
CA SER A 222 -16.82 9.34 0.54
C SER A 222 -17.04 8.26 1.60
N THR A 223 -16.06 7.38 1.81
CA THR A 223 -16.12 6.26 2.76
C THR A 223 -14.84 6.16 3.58
N GLY A 224 -14.94 5.50 4.74
CA GLY A 224 -13.80 5.27 5.64
C GLY A 224 -13.58 6.39 6.65
N HIS A 225 -12.71 6.12 7.61
CA HIS A 225 -12.27 7.10 8.59
C HIS A 225 -11.06 7.86 8.03
N THR A 226 -11.22 9.14 7.74
CA THR A 226 -10.14 9.98 7.23
C THR A 226 -9.39 10.63 8.39
N LYS A 227 -8.07 10.45 8.42
CA LYS A 227 -7.14 11.15 9.31
C LYS A 227 -6.11 11.91 8.48
N ARG A 228 -5.64 13.04 8.98
CA ARG A 228 -4.52 13.78 8.39
C ARG A 228 -3.33 13.68 9.32
N LEU A 229 -2.20 13.25 8.76
CA LEU A 229 -0.91 13.23 9.45
C LEU A 229 0.02 14.23 8.76
N GLU A 230 0.42 15.26 9.48
CA GLU A 230 1.34 16.27 8.96
C GLU A 230 2.73 16.08 9.55
N LEU A 231 3.73 15.87 8.68
CA LEU A 231 5.13 15.88 9.10
C LEU A 231 5.64 17.32 9.06
N THR A 232 5.84 17.88 10.23
CA THR A 232 6.53 19.16 10.43
C THR A 232 8.01 18.89 10.68
N THR A 233 8.88 19.67 10.04
CA THR A 233 10.35 19.64 10.26
C THR A 233 10.71 20.34 11.54
#